data_e243a7ae2166cbe61af0e7750b00845c
#
_entry.id   e243a7ae2166cbe61af0e7750b00845c
#
_cell.length_a   1.000
_cell.length_b   1.000
_cell.length_c   1.000
_cell.angle_alpha   90.00
_cell.angle_beta   90.00
_cell.angle_gamma   90.00
#
_symmetry.space_group_name_H-M   'P 1'
#
loop_
_entity.id
_entity.type
_entity.pdbx_description
1 polymer ?
#
loop_
_entity_poly.entity_id
_entity_poly.type
_entity_poly.pdbx_seq_one_letter_code
_entity_poly.pdbx_strand_id
1 'polypeptide(L)'
;MIKMEVFQVGGSVRDELLGFESQDRDWVVVNSSPEEMEKNGFKPIGKDFPVFLHPKTNEEYALARTERKSGVGYKGFEFYFDCGVTLEEDLRRRDFTINSIAKDQNGRLIDPYNGIEDLERKIFRHTSPAFAEDPLRVLRFARFKSYEQLHEFNLHKETAVFFKKIISANELQDLSPERVWMETKKALQNKYSDEFFKAVIDYQITNPWFKDLKRVSCDGELPEFKWCDLQRVNDFKLFKLMPIPNSFMATQKLLKQILDLVESENMKHKLRLIEKINVHRNHEILLGIKKYKCLQEHKNYLEQIFEAVMTINFSPLKKFHGSEVSDKKQLLYHEALNGIL
;
A
#
# COMPACT_ATOMS: atom_id res chain seq x y z
N MET A 1 28.78 14.44 30.75
CA MET A 1 28.31 13.61 29.62
C MET A 1 26.85 13.97 29.40
N ILE A 2 26.48 14.37 28.19
CA ILE A 2 25.08 14.62 27.82
C ILE A 2 24.41 13.24 27.78
N LYS A 3 23.31 13.08 28.48
CA LYS A 3 22.61 11.79 28.61
C LYS A 3 21.80 11.53 27.34
N MET A 4 21.83 10.29 26.83
CA MET A 4 20.96 9.81 25.78
C MET A 4 19.49 10.10 26.11
N GLU A 5 18.76 10.71 25.20
CA GLU A 5 17.35 11.02 25.34
C GLU A 5 16.54 10.32 24.23
N VAL A 6 15.34 9.85 24.58
CA VAL A 6 14.49 9.06 23.69
C VAL A 6 13.10 9.68 23.59
N PHE A 7 12.62 9.82 22.38
CA PHE A 7 11.32 10.42 22.07
C PHE A 7 10.51 9.53 21.15
N GLN A 8 9.24 9.29 21.48
CA GLN A 8 8.30 8.73 20.53
C GLN A 8 7.96 9.80 19.48
N VAL A 9 7.86 9.42 18.20
CA VAL A 9 7.72 10.41 17.11
C VAL A 9 6.78 9.94 15.99
N GLY A 10 6.35 10.87 15.18
CA GLY A 10 5.73 10.58 13.88
C GLY A 10 4.29 10.08 13.97
N GLY A 11 3.99 9.06 13.16
CA GLY A 11 2.64 8.53 13.00
C GLY A 11 2.00 8.05 14.29
N SER A 12 2.78 7.44 15.20
CA SER A 12 2.26 6.92 16.45
C SER A 12 1.82 8.02 17.43
N VAL A 13 2.56 9.15 17.49
CA VAL A 13 2.16 10.30 18.31
C VAL A 13 0.91 10.97 17.72
N ARG A 14 0.90 11.17 16.40
CA ARG A 14 -0.27 11.71 15.69
C ARG A 14 -1.53 10.89 15.93
N ASP A 15 -1.45 9.58 15.77
CA ASP A 15 -2.60 8.70 15.88
C ASP A 15 -3.13 8.67 17.32
N GLU A 16 -2.25 8.66 18.32
CA GLU A 16 -2.62 8.78 19.72
C GLU A 16 -3.36 10.11 20.02
N LEU A 17 -2.88 11.24 19.45
CA LEU A 17 -3.55 12.54 19.61
C LEU A 17 -4.93 12.59 18.97
N LEU A 18 -5.15 11.77 17.92
CA LEU A 18 -6.45 11.60 17.26
C LEU A 18 -7.34 10.52 17.93
N GLY A 19 -6.88 9.89 19.03
CA GLY A 19 -7.62 8.86 19.75
C GLY A 19 -7.57 7.46 19.13
N PHE A 20 -6.58 7.20 18.24
CA PHE A 20 -6.36 5.89 17.65
C PHE A 20 -5.17 5.19 18.30
N GLU A 21 -5.31 3.87 18.52
CA GLU A 21 -4.17 3.06 18.96
C GLU A 21 -3.19 2.83 17.79
N SER A 22 -1.92 3.09 18.05
CA SER A 22 -0.84 2.76 17.11
C SER A 22 -0.10 1.50 17.58
N GLN A 23 -0.02 0.50 16.72
CA GLN A 23 0.72 -0.74 17.00
C GLN A 23 2.22 -0.56 16.72
N ASP A 24 2.57 0.30 15.78
CA ASP A 24 3.97 0.56 15.39
C ASP A 24 4.42 1.90 15.99
N ARG A 25 5.34 1.85 16.96
CA ARG A 25 5.94 3.03 17.58
C ARG A 25 7.32 3.25 17.03
N ASP A 26 7.53 4.44 16.50
CA ASP A 26 8.84 4.93 16.05
C ASP A 26 9.47 5.78 17.16
N TRP A 27 10.75 5.52 17.43
CA TRP A 27 11.51 6.23 18.44
C TRP A 27 12.71 6.96 17.81
N VAL A 28 12.94 8.20 18.25
CA VAL A 28 14.15 8.97 17.92
C VAL A 28 15.02 9.07 19.16
N VAL A 29 16.31 8.83 18.97
CA VAL A 29 17.33 8.93 20.01
C VAL A 29 18.25 10.10 19.67
N VAL A 30 18.38 11.06 20.60
CA VAL A 30 19.32 12.18 20.51
C VAL A 30 20.44 12.01 21.52
N ASN A 31 21.55 12.71 21.31
CA ASN A 31 22.72 12.68 22.18
C ASN A 31 23.31 11.27 22.35
N SER A 32 23.31 10.48 21.28
CA SER A 32 23.88 9.12 21.27
C SER A 32 24.60 8.80 19.97
N SER A 33 25.41 7.74 19.97
CA SER A 33 26.11 7.21 18.80
C SER A 33 25.73 5.75 18.53
N PRO A 34 26.04 5.22 17.34
CA PRO A 34 25.85 3.79 17.05
C PRO A 34 26.52 2.88 18.08
N GLU A 35 27.74 3.20 18.49
CA GLU A 35 28.52 2.44 19.47
C GLU A 35 27.87 2.46 20.85
N GLU A 36 27.29 3.60 21.25
CA GLU A 36 26.56 3.74 22.51
C GLU A 36 25.25 2.95 22.47
N MET A 37 24.53 2.96 21.35
CA MET A 37 23.34 2.14 21.16
C MET A 37 23.64 0.65 21.30
N GLU A 38 24.67 0.16 20.61
CA GLU A 38 25.08 -1.24 20.68
C GLU A 38 25.54 -1.63 22.11
N LYS A 39 26.30 -0.76 22.79
CA LYS A 39 26.72 -0.97 24.18
C LYS A 39 25.51 -1.09 25.14
N ASN A 40 24.41 -0.41 24.84
CA ASN A 40 23.16 -0.52 25.59
C ASN A 40 22.28 -1.71 25.13
N GLY A 41 22.80 -2.59 24.25
CA GLY A 41 22.16 -3.84 23.83
C GLY A 41 21.18 -3.69 22.66
N PHE A 42 21.10 -2.53 22.03
CA PHE A 42 20.32 -2.34 20.82
C PHE A 42 20.98 -3.04 19.64
N LYS A 43 20.18 -3.63 18.75
CA LYS A 43 20.66 -4.37 17.58
C LYS A 43 20.51 -3.55 16.32
N PRO A 44 21.59 -3.24 15.58
CA PRO A 44 21.49 -2.48 14.34
C PRO A 44 20.71 -3.26 13.29
N ILE A 45 19.80 -2.55 12.56
CA ILE A 45 19.08 -3.05 11.40
C ILE A 45 19.26 -2.09 10.23
N GLY A 46 19.59 -2.65 9.05
CA GLY A 46 19.90 -1.83 7.88
C GLY A 46 21.38 -1.46 7.78
N LYS A 47 21.83 -1.32 6.52
CA LYS A 47 23.24 -1.02 6.22
C LYS A 47 23.53 0.48 6.10
N ASP A 48 22.51 1.25 5.72
CA ASP A 48 22.67 2.65 5.33
C ASP A 48 22.08 3.65 6.34
N PHE A 49 21.38 3.16 7.36
CA PHE A 49 20.69 3.99 8.36
C PHE A 49 20.96 3.50 9.78
N PRO A 50 21.21 4.42 10.72
CA PRO A 50 21.38 4.08 12.13
C PRO A 50 20.01 3.82 12.80
N VAL A 51 19.35 2.74 12.39
CA VAL A 51 18.14 2.22 13.02
C VAL A 51 18.48 0.96 13.79
N PHE A 52 17.93 0.83 14.97
CA PHE A 52 18.23 -0.24 15.92
C PHE A 52 16.93 -0.83 16.47
N LEU A 53 16.95 -2.14 16.77
CA LEU A 53 15.89 -2.79 17.51
C LEU A 53 16.16 -2.74 19.01
N HIS A 54 15.15 -2.34 19.76
CA HIS A 54 15.21 -2.38 21.21
C HIS A 54 15.32 -3.82 21.72
N PRO A 55 16.23 -4.13 22.67
CA PRO A 55 16.57 -5.52 23.04
C PRO A 55 15.41 -6.33 23.65
N LYS A 56 14.38 -5.67 24.17
CA LYS A 56 13.24 -6.32 24.84
C LYS A 56 11.94 -6.24 24.04
N THR A 57 11.66 -5.06 23.41
CA THR A 57 10.38 -4.82 22.74
C THR A 57 10.43 -5.04 21.24
N ASN A 58 11.64 -5.09 20.65
CA ASN A 58 11.88 -5.11 19.20
C ASN A 58 11.30 -3.89 18.45
N GLU A 59 10.94 -2.83 19.15
CA GLU A 59 10.55 -1.57 18.53
C GLU A 59 11.75 -0.89 17.86
N GLU A 60 11.49 -0.09 16.83
CA GLU A 60 12.53 0.58 16.03
C GLU A 60 12.95 1.91 16.68
N TYR A 61 14.25 2.05 16.90
CA TYR A 61 14.90 3.25 17.44
C TYR A 61 15.87 3.79 16.41
N ALA A 62 15.66 5.01 15.94
CA ALA A 62 16.54 5.69 14.99
C ALA A 62 17.34 6.79 15.72
N LEU A 63 18.64 6.90 15.42
CA LEU A 63 19.38 8.10 15.82
C LEU A 63 18.83 9.33 15.09
N ALA A 64 18.77 10.46 15.82
CA ALA A 64 18.42 11.73 15.22
C ALA A 64 19.34 12.04 14.06
N ARG A 65 18.79 12.48 12.93
CA ARG A 65 19.57 12.74 11.73
C ARG A 65 19.06 13.93 10.94
N THR A 66 19.94 14.52 10.18
CA THR A 66 19.62 15.41 9.08
C THR A 66 19.80 14.72 7.75
N GLU A 67 19.07 15.16 6.75
CA GLU A 67 19.17 14.63 5.39
C GLU A 67 19.53 15.79 4.46
N ARG A 68 20.49 15.56 3.56
CA ARG A 68 20.87 16.55 2.54
C ARG A 68 20.81 15.89 1.17
N LYS A 69 20.09 16.51 0.25
CA LYS A 69 20.07 16.07 -1.14
C LYS A 69 21.40 16.41 -1.79
N SER A 70 22.18 15.40 -2.18
CA SER A 70 23.46 15.52 -2.88
C SER A 70 23.39 15.05 -4.34
N GLY A 71 22.25 14.49 -4.79
CA GLY A 71 22.07 13.95 -6.14
C GLY A 71 20.61 13.73 -6.55
N VAL A 72 20.40 13.00 -7.63
CA VAL A 72 19.07 12.68 -8.18
C VAL A 72 18.56 11.35 -7.61
N GLY A 73 17.27 11.30 -7.26
CA GLY A 73 16.59 10.10 -6.76
C GLY A 73 16.97 9.70 -5.34
N TYR A 74 16.57 8.48 -4.93
CA TYR A 74 16.77 7.96 -3.57
C TYR A 74 18.25 7.86 -3.16
N LYS A 75 19.15 7.49 -4.08
CA LYS A 75 20.60 7.42 -3.82
C LYS A 75 21.28 8.80 -3.71
N GLY A 76 20.55 9.86 -3.96
CA GLY A 76 21.03 11.25 -3.88
C GLY A 76 20.86 11.90 -2.50
N PHE A 77 20.55 11.12 -1.44
CA PHE A 77 20.51 11.64 -0.08
C PHE A 77 21.74 11.21 0.70
N GLU A 78 22.41 12.18 1.32
CA GLU A 78 23.43 11.96 2.34
C GLU A 78 22.77 12.15 3.70
N PHE A 79 22.98 11.14 4.56
CA PHE A 79 22.45 11.13 5.93
C PHE A 79 23.59 11.52 6.87
N TYR A 80 23.34 12.57 7.63
CA TYR A 80 24.26 13.01 8.67
C TYR A 80 23.62 12.72 10.02
N PHE A 81 24.31 11.92 10.82
CA PHE A 81 23.92 11.56 12.18
C PHE A 81 25.15 11.64 13.09
N ASP A 82 25.07 12.49 14.09
CA ASP A 82 26.02 12.52 15.18
C ASP A 82 25.32 12.99 16.47
N CYS A 83 26.07 12.99 17.57
CA CYS A 83 25.54 13.41 18.87
C CYS A 83 25.07 14.88 18.92
N GLY A 84 25.42 15.70 17.92
CA GLY A 84 25.02 17.11 17.83
C GLY A 84 23.69 17.35 17.14
N VAL A 85 23.13 16.34 16.47
CA VAL A 85 21.81 16.49 15.79
C VAL A 85 20.70 16.57 16.83
N THR A 86 19.97 17.67 16.82
CA THR A 86 18.86 17.93 17.76
C THR A 86 17.56 17.23 17.35
N LEU A 87 16.66 17.04 18.29
CA LEU A 87 15.32 16.55 18.01
C LEU A 87 14.57 17.43 16.98
N GLU A 88 14.70 18.75 17.11
CA GLU A 88 14.04 19.70 16.22
C GLU A 88 14.54 19.58 14.78
N GLU A 89 15.83 19.37 14.57
CA GLU A 89 16.40 19.11 13.24
C GLU A 89 15.89 17.80 12.62
N ASP A 90 15.76 16.73 13.42
CA ASP A 90 15.15 15.48 12.93
C ASP A 90 13.67 15.68 12.57
N LEU A 91 12.91 16.38 13.39
CA LEU A 91 11.51 16.67 13.10
C LEU A 91 11.36 17.55 11.86
N ARG A 92 12.28 18.51 11.62
CA ARG A 92 12.26 19.45 10.49
C ARG A 92 12.31 18.77 9.12
N ARG A 93 13.04 17.66 9.00
CA ARG A 93 13.18 16.92 7.72
C ARG A 93 11.96 16.09 7.35
N ARG A 94 10.98 15.94 8.25
CA ARG A 94 9.79 15.11 8.03
C ARG A 94 8.85 15.73 7.00
N ASP A 95 7.90 14.94 6.51
CA ASP A 95 6.99 15.34 5.44
C ASP A 95 5.98 16.40 5.87
N PHE A 96 5.18 16.11 6.89
CA PHE A 96 4.08 16.98 7.34
C PHE A 96 4.22 17.33 8.82
N THR A 97 3.76 18.53 9.19
CA THR A 97 3.74 19.02 10.57
C THR A 97 3.10 18.03 11.52
N ILE A 98 1.99 17.42 11.13
CA ILE A 98 1.27 16.39 11.89
C ILE A 98 2.08 15.12 12.16
N ASN A 99 3.16 14.88 11.43
CA ASN A 99 4.11 13.78 11.64
C ASN A 99 5.42 14.25 12.29
N SER A 100 5.52 15.56 12.60
CA SER A 100 6.70 16.21 13.20
C SER A 100 6.47 16.58 14.66
N ILE A 101 5.65 15.82 15.34
CA ILE A 101 5.37 15.90 16.76
C ILE A 101 6.13 14.78 17.47
N ALA A 102 6.74 15.11 18.60
CA ALA A 102 7.42 14.14 19.46
C ALA A 102 6.77 14.10 20.85
N LYS A 103 6.96 13.00 21.57
CA LYS A 103 6.53 12.82 22.96
C LYS A 103 7.69 12.23 23.76
N ASP A 104 8.04 12.90 24.87
CA ASP A 104 9.07 12.39 25.77
C ASP A 104 8.57 11.24 26.67
N GLN A 105 9.47 10.67 27.45
CA GLN A 105 9.16 9.56 28.37
C GLN A 105 8.18 9.92 29.50
N ASN A 106 7.99 11.23 29.78
CA ASN A 106 7.05 11.74 30.78
C ASN A 106 5.69 12.08 30.15
N GLY A 107 5.51 11.86 28.86
CA GLY A 107 4.29 12.20 28.13
C GLY A 107 4.21 13.65 27.66
N ARG A 108 5.26 14.46 27.83
CA ARG A 108 5.28 15.86 27.36
C ARG A 108 5.42 15.88 25.86
N LEU A 109 4.55 16.64 25.18
CA LEU A 109 4.59 16.86 23.73
C LEU A 109 5.60 17.95 23.38
N ILE A 110 6.34 17.72 22.29
CA ILE A 110 7.28 18.65 21.67
C ILE A 110 6.83 18.85 20.23
N ASP A 111 6.34 20.05 19.94
CA ASP A 111 5.72 20.40 18.65
C ASP A 111 6.27 21.73 18.12
N PRO A 112 7.51 21.75 17.60
CA PRO A 112 8.14 22.98 17.13
C PRO A 112 7.54 23.51 15.82
N TYR A 113 6.70 22.72 15.13
CA TYR A 113 6.15 23.06 13.81
C TYR A 113 4.63 23.21 13.80
N ASN A 114 3.99 23.33 14.95
CA ASN A 114 2.53 23.50 15.12
C ASN A 114 1.69 22.36 14.49
N GLY A 115 2.20 21.13 14.58
CA GLY A 115 1.49 19.96 14.07
C GLY A 115 0.19 19.67 14.82
N ILE A 116 0.09 19.97 16.11
CA ILE A 116 -1.11 19.83 16.93
C ILE A 116 -2.22 20.74 16.39
N GLU A 117 -1.92 22.00 16.10
CA GLU A 117 -2.89 22.94 15.50
C GLU A 117 -3.37 22.43 14.12
N ASP A 118 -2.45 21.93 13.29
CA ASP A 118 -2.81 21.38 11.99
C ASP A 118 -3.63 20.08 12.11
N LEU A 119 -3.45 19.26 13.16
CA LEU A 119 -4.32 18.12 13.48
C LEU A 119 -5.74 18.57 13.80
N GLU A 120 -5.91 19.54 14.67
CA GLU A 120 -7.23 20.09 15.05
C GLU A 120 -7.97 20.68 13.85
N ARG A 121 -7.22 21.34 12.95
CA ARG A 121 -7.76 21.94 11.72
C ARG A 121 -7.93 20.96 10.57
N LYS A 122 -7.51 19.70 10.73
CA LYS A 122 -7.49 18.67 9.69
C LYS A 122 -6.71 19.12 8.44
N ILE A 123 -5.47 19.56 8.62
CA ILE A 123 -4.63 20.12 7.56
C ILE A 123 -3.34 19.29 7.38
N PHE A 124 -3.02 18.97 6.12
CA PHE A 124 -1.69 18.54 5.72
C PHE A 124 -0.84 19.75 5.33
N ARG A 125 0.03 20.20 6.22
CA ARG A 125 1.03 21.23 5.97
C ARG A 125 2.42 20.60 5.94
N HIS A 126 3.25 20.98 4.97
CA HIS A 126 4.66 20.58 4.93
C HIS A 126 5.42 21.13 6.14
N THR A 127 6.35 20.35 6.68
CA THR A 127 7.11 20.75 7.89
C THR A 127 8.11 21.85 7.57
N SER A 128 8.79 21.77 6.42
CA SER A 128 9.82 22.73 6.00
C SER A 128 9.98 22.73 4.47
N PRO A 129 10.75 23.68 3.89
CA PRO A 129 11.08 23.69 2.47
C PRO A 129 11.78 22.41 1.98
N ALA A 130 12.42 21.63 2.86
CA ALA A 130 12.98 20.31 2.56
C ALA A 130 11.91 19.30 2.06
N PHE A 131 10.63 19.62 2.18
CA PHE A 131 9.54 18.85 1.58
C PHE A 131 9.76 18.57 0.08
N ALA A 132 10.26 19.57 -0.65
CA ALA A 132 10.50 19.46 -2.08
C ALA A 132 11.68 18.54 -2.46
N GLU A 133 12.50 18.13 -1.51
CA GLU A 133 13.68 17.30 -1.79
C GLU A 133 13.33 15.85 -2.13
N ASP A 134 12.22 15.33 -1.59
CA ASP A 134 11.73 13.98 -1.89
C ASP A 134 10.35 13.99 -2.55
N PRO A 135 10.28 13.78 -3.89
CA PRO A 135 9.01 13.73 -4.62
C PRO A 135 8.03 12.68 -4.12
N LEU A 136 8.51 11.64 -3.41
CA LEU A 136 7.64 10.60 -2.84
C LEU A 136 6.65 11.18 -1.81
N ARG A 137 6.97 12.30 -1.19
CA ARG A 137 6.10 12.94 -0.18
C ARG A 137 4.72 13.31 -0.75
N VAL A 138 4.64 13.55 -2.06
CA VAL A 138 3.36 13.78 -2.75
C VAL A 138 2.51 12.50 -2.77
N LEU A 139 3.12 11.32 -3.01
CA LEU A 139 2.42 10.04 -2.92
C LEU A 139 2.12 9.63 -1.47
N ARG A 140 2.99 9.99 -0.54
CA ARG A 140 2.74 9.78 0.90
C ARG A 140 1.50 10.57 1.36
N PHE A 141 1.30 11.80 0.89
CA PHE A 141 0.04 12.53 1.11
C PHE A 141 -1.15 11.74 0.62
N ALA A 142 -1.13 11.28 -0.64
CA ALA A 142 -2.22 10.47 -1.19
C ALA A 142 -2.47 9.22 -0.32
N ARG A 143 -1.40 8.52 0.14
CA ARG A 143 -1.53 7.39 1.05
C ARG A 143 -2.16 7.77 2.39
N PHE A 144 -1.79 8.91 2.98
CA PHE A 144 -2.40 9.38 4.23
C PHE A 144 -3.90 9.66 4.06
N LYS A 145 -4.35 10.07 2.89
CA LYS A 145 -5.79 10.19 2.58
C LYS A 145 -6.53 8.85 2.64
N SER A 146 -5.83 7.71 2.55
CA SER A 146 -6.45 6.40 2.71
C SER A 146 -6.65 5.96 4.16
N TYR A 147 -6.07 6.68 5.14
CA TYR A 147 -6.19 6.35 6.56
C TYR A 147 -7.52 6.84 7.14
N GLU A 148 -8.17 6.04 7.99
CA GLU A 148 -9.45 6.37 8.62
C GLU A 148 -9.39 7.71 9.37
N GLN A 149 -8.32 7.95 10.10
CA GLN A 149 -8.14 9.18 10.88
C GLN A 149 -7.75 10.41 10.06
N LEU A 150 -7.35 10.25 8.80
CA LEU A 150 -6.79 11.33 7.98
C LEU A 150 -7.52 11.59 6.66
N HIS A 151 -8.52 10.77 6.29
CA HIS A 151 -9.17 10.87 4.97
C HIS A 151 -9.88 12.21 4.71
N GLU A 152 -10.35 12.87 5.78
CA GLU A 152 -11.01 14.18 5.69
C GLU A 152 -10.03 15.37 5.67
N PHE A 153 -8.73 15.13 5.93
CA PHE A 153 -7.74 16.21 5.99
C PHE A 153 -7.51 16.85 4.62
N ASN A 154 -7.33 18.17 4.60
CA ASN A 154 -7.14 18.94 3.38
C ASN A 154 -5.67 19.38 3.24
N LEU A 155 -5.21 19.48 1.99
CA LEU A 155 -3.88 19.99 1.70
C LEU A 155 -3.81 21.50 1.93
N HIS A 156 -2.84 21.98 2.73
CA HIS A 156 -2.63 23.40 2.94
C HIS A 156 -2.20 24.09 1.64
N LYS A 157 -2.70 25.31 1.40
CA LYS A 157 -2.44 26.07 0.17
C LYS A 157 -0.94 26.25 -0.15
N GLU A 158 -0.11 26.49 0.86
CA GLU A 158 1.34 26.62 0.67
C GLU A 158 1.99 25.28 0.29
N THR A 159 1.52 24.16 0.86
CA THR A 159 1.99 22.82 0.50
C THR A 159 1.59 22.47 -0.93
N ALA A 160 0.42 22.92 -1.39
CA ALA A 160 -0.02 22.74 -2.78
C ALA A 160 0.92 23.42 -3.79
N VAL A 161 1.64 24.49 -3.40
CA VAL A 161 2.67 25.10 -4.24
C VAL A 161 3.84 24.15 -4.49
N PHE A 162 4.30 23.43 -3.45
CA PHE A 162 5.34 22.39 -3.61
C PHE A 162 4.87 21.26 -4.49
N PHE A 163 3.61 20.81 -4.37
CA PHE A 163 3.03 19.79 -5.25
C PHE A 163 3.10 20.22 -6.70
N LYS A 164 2.62 21.43 -7.01
CA LYS A 164 2.67 21.97 -8.38
C LYS A 164 4.09 22.03 -8.91
N LYS A 165 5.07 22.47 -8.08
CA LYS A 165 6.47 22.52 -8.47
C LYS A 165 7.04 21.15 -8.81
N ILE A 166 6.85 20.15 -7.95
CA ILE A 166 7.32 18.76 -8.15
C ILE A 166 6.69 18.16 -9.41
N ILE A 167 5.37 18.33 -9.59
CA ILE A 167 4.64 17.78 -10.72
C ILE A 167 5.06 18.45 -12.04
N SER A 168 5.16 19.80 -12.08
CA SER A 168 5.55 20.54 -13.27
C SER A 168 7.01 20.29 -13.68
N ALA A 169 7.88 20.00 -12.72
CA ALA A 169 9.27 19.60 -12.97
C ALA A 169 9.42 18.12 -13.38
N ASN A 170 8.32 17.35 -13.44
CA ASN A 170 8.31 15.90 -13.71
C ASN A 170 9.17 15.07 -12.74
N GLU A 171 9.40 15.52 -11.52
CA GLU A 171 10.28 14.84 -10.55
C GLU A 171 9.74 13.47 -10.12
N LEU A 172 8.45 13.18 -10.31
CA LEU A 172 7.86 11.87 -10.00
C LEU A 172 8.41 10.74 -10.87
N GLN A 173 8.97 11.03 -12.05
CA GLN A 173 9.62 10.02 -12.91
C GLN A 173 10.92 9.48 -12.32
N ASP A 174 11.56 10.23 -11.41
CA ASP A 174 12.82 9.84 -10.77
C ASP A 174 12.61 8.89 -9.58
N LEU A 175 11.35 8.63 -9.21
CA LEU A 175 11.01 7.65 -8.18
C LEU A 175 11.26 6.23 -8.67
N SER A 176 11.78 5.36 -7.80
CA SER A 176 11.85 3.94 -8.14
C SER A 176 10.45 3.29 -8.12
N PRO A 177 10.21 2.33 -9.04
CA PRO A 177 8.94 1.61 -9.10
C PRO A 177 8.55 0.95 -7.79
N GLU A 178 9.53 0.45 -7.04
CA GLU A 178 9.34 -0.21 -5.74
C GLU A 178 8.81 0.76 -4.69
N ARG A 179 9.35 1.99 -4.62
CA ARG A 179 8.87 3.01 -3.67
C ARG A 179 7.42 3.40 -3.98
N VAL A 180 7.09 3.60 -5.25
CA VAL A 180 5.72 3.93 -5.70
C VAL A 180 4.77 2.79 -5.38
N TRP A 181 5.17 1.54 -5.68
CA TRP A 181 4.37 0.37 -5.34
C TRP A 181 4.15 0.22 -3.83
N MET A 182 5.17 0.46 -3.02
CA MET A 182 5.05 0.37 -1.56
C MET A 182 4.01 1.36 -1.00
N GLU A 183 3.97 2.62 -1.48
CA GLU A 183 2.94 3.59 -1.08
C GLU A 183 1.55 3.15 -1.55
N THR A 184 1.44 2.66 -2.80
CA THR A 184 0.19 2.14 -3.37
C THR A 184 -0.32 0.92 -2.59
N LYS A 185 0.57 -0.05 -2.31
CA LYS A 185 0.22 -1.25 -1.55
C LYS A 185 -0.27 -0.92 -0.15
N LYS A 186 0.44 -0.02 0.56
CA LYS A 186 0.03 0.45 1.89
C LYS A 186 -1.34 1.14 1.84
N ALA A 187 -1.61 1.92 0.81
CA ALA A 187 -2.92 2.55 0.63
C ALA A 187 -4.04 1.53 0.41
N LEU A 188 -3.80 0.47 -0.39
CA LEU A 188 -4.77 -0.60 -0.61
C LEU A 188 -5.11 -1.41 0.66
N GLN A 189 -4.21 -1.44 1.64
CA GLN A 189 -4.45 -2.09 2.93
C GLN A 189 -5.45 -1.34 3.83
N ASN A 190 -5.64 -0.04 3.58
CA ASN A 190 -6.46 0.83 4.41
C ASN A 190 -7.94 0.81 4.02
N LYS A 191 -8.80 1.24 4.95
CA LYS A 191 -10.26 1.29 4.78
C LYS A 191 -10.68 2.21 3.63
N TYR A 192 -10.08 3.39 3.56
CA TYR A 192 -10.38 4.43 2.57
C TYR A 192 -9.39 4.41 1.39
N SER A 193 -9.09 3.22 0.88
CA SER A 193 -8.13 3.04 -0.21
C SER A 193 -8.49 3.80 -1.49
N ASP A 194 -9.75 4.04 -1.75
CA ASP A 194 -10.24 4.85 -2.86
C ASP A 194 -9.81 6.33 -2.77
N GLU A 195 -9.70 6.88 -1.55
CA GLU A 195 -9.22 8.25 -1.34
C GLU A 195 -7.76 8.46 -1.80
N PHE A 196 -6.92 7.42 -1.74
CA PHE A 196 -5.58 7.48 -2.35
C PHE A 196 -5.66 7.78 -3.85
N PHE A 197 -6.47 7.02 -4.58
CA PHE A 197 -6.58 7.16 -6.04
C PHE A 197 -7.33 8.42 -6.45
N LYS A 198 -8.33 8.85 -5.67
CA LYS A 198 -8.98 10.15 -5.85
C LYS A 198 -7.95 11.28 -5.68
N ALA A 199 -7.16 11.26 -4.62
CA ALA A 199 -6.11 12.26 -4.41
C ALA A 199 -5.07 12.26 -5.55
N VAL A 200 -4.69 11.10 -6.09
CA VAL A 200 -3.80 11.01 -7.26
C VAL A 200 -4.40 11.74 -8.47
N ILE A 201 -5.70 11.62 -8.70
CA ILE A 201 -6.40 12.31 -9.80
C ILE A 201 -6.53 13.80 -9.50
N ASP A 202 -7.09 14.16 -8.35
CA ASP A 202 -7.46 15.54 -7.98
C ASP A 202 -6.26 16.48 -7.90
N TYR A 203 -5.13 15.95 -7.41
CA TYR A 203 -3.87 16.69 -7.31
C TYR A 203 -2.93 16.47 -8.50
N GLN A 204 -3.40 15.81 -9.58
CA GLN A 204 -2.66 15.58 -10.82
C GLN A 204 -1.34 14.79 -10.65
N ILE A 205 -1.29 13.89 -9.67
CA ILE A 205 -0.12 13.04 -9.37
C ILE A 205 -0.08 11.81 -10.33
N THR A 206 -0.56 11.95 -11.55
CA THR A 206 -0.84 10.80 -12.43
C THR A 206 0.38 10.33 -13.24
N ASN A 207 1.27 11.24 -13.65
CA ASN A 207 2.42 10.88 -14.47
C ASN A 207 3.67 10.59 -13.64
N PRO A 208 4.46 9.55 -14.05
CA PRO A 208 4.17 8.58 -15.12
C PRO A 208 3.39 7.35 -14.62
N TRP A 209 3.21 7.19 -13.31
CA TRP A 209 2.86 5.95 -12.64
C TRP A 209 1.39 5.56 -12.76
N PHE A 210 0.50 6.54 -12.81
CA PHE A 210 -0.96 6.39 -12.78
C PHE A 210 -1.64 7.00 -14.01
N LYS A 211 -0.94 7.19 -15.12
CA LYS A 211 -1.42 7.90 -16.30
C LYS A 211 -2.72 7.35 -16.91
N ASP A 212 -2.96 6.04 -16.74
CA ASP A 212 -4.16 5.37 -17.25
C ASP A 212 -5.32 5.35 -16.24
N LEU A 213 -5.13 5.90 -15.03
CA LEU A 213 -6.14 5.97 -13.97
C LEU A 213 -7.16 7.07 -14.30
N LYS A 214 -8.41 6.67 -14.57
CA LYS A 214 -9.51 7.57 -14.90
C LYS A 214 -10.71 7.43 -13.97
N ARG A 215 -10.93 6.24 -13.44
CA ARG A 215 -12.06 5.90 -12.57
C ARG A 215 -11.54 5.24 -11.31
N VAL A 216 -12.22 5.51 -10.20
CA VAL A 216 -11.85 4.95 -8.90
C VAL A 216 -12.97 4.05 -8.39
N SER A 217 -12.64 2.80 -8.13
CA SER A 217 -13.44 1.84 -7.41
C SER A 217 -12.50 0.86 -6.74
N CYS A 218 -12.69 0.62 -5.44
CA CYS A 218 -11.86 -0.25 -4.62
C CYS A 218 -12.77 -1.19 -3.81
N ASP A 219 -13.64 -1.93 -4.49
CA ASP A 219 -14.52 -2.91 -3.86
C ASP A 219 -13.71 -4.14 -3.41
N GLY A 220 -14.06 -4.66 -2.24
CA GLY A 220 -13.42 -5.83 -1.65
C GLY A 220 -12.72 -5.58 -0.31
N GLU A 221 -12.52 -6.65 0.44
CA GLU A 221 -11.93 -6.60 1.79
C GLU A 221 -10.39 -6.62 1.75
N LEU A 222 -9.82 -7.44 0.83
CA LEU A 222 -8.37 -7.61 0.72
C LEU A 222 -7.75 -6.64 -0.30
N PRO A 223 -6.48 -6.26 -0.11
CA PRO A 223 -5.76 -5.38 -1.04
C PRO A 223 -5.80 -5.85 -2.49
N GLU A 224 -5.66 -7.16 -2.72
CA GLU A 224 -5.73 -7.77 -4.04
C GLU A 224 -7.10 -7.57 -4.70
N PHE A 225 -8.18 -7.62 -3.91
CA PHE A 225 -9.54 -7.43 -4.44
C PHE A 225 -9.79 -5.97 -4.78
N LYS A 226 -9.42 -5.04 -3.90
CA LYS A 226 -9.50 -3.59 -4.16
C LYS A 226 -8.74 -3.21 -5.41
N TRP A 227 -7.54 -3.75 -5.57
CA TRP A 227 -6.72 -3.53 -6.75
C TRP A 227 -7.35 -4.11 -8.02
N CYS A 228 -7.94 -5.32 -7.96
CA CYS A 228 -8.63 -5.93 -9.09
C CYS A 228 -9.85 -5.13 -9.52
N ASP A 229 -10.63 -4.59 -8.58
CA ASP A 229 -11.77 -3.75 -8.91
C ASP A 229 -11.34 -2.43 -9.56
N LEU A 230 -10.28 -1.81 -9.05
CA LEU A 230 -9.68 -0.63 -9.69
C LEU A 230 -9.20 -0.92 -11.12
N GLN A 231 -8.56 -2.08 -11.36
CA GLN A 231 -8.15 -2.52 -12.69
C GLN A 231 -9.35 -2.71 -13.61
N ARG A 232 -10.42 -3.36 -13.14
CA ARG A 232 -11.65 -3.61 -13.89
C ARG A 232 -12.27 -2.31 -14.42
N VAL A 233 -12.43 -1.30 -13.55
CA VAL A 233 -13.04 -0.01 -13.97
C VAL A 233 -12.14 0.81 -14.89
N ASN A 234 -10.87 0.43 -15.06
CA ASN A 234 -9.90 1.05 -15.96
C ASN A 234 -9.41 0.07 -17.07
N ASP A 235 -10.26 -0.86 -17.49
CA ASP A 235 -10.05 -1.79 -18.62
C ASP A 235 -8.78 -2.64 -18.47
N PHE A 236 -8.34 -2.95 -17.24
CA PHE A 236 -7.14 -3.71 -16.90
C PHE A 236 -5.83 -3.13 -17.49
N LYS A 237 -5.73 -1.79 -17.58
CA LYS A 237 -4.58 -1.08 -18.19
C LYS A 237 -3.61 -0.47 -17.21
N LEU A 238 -3.91 -0.47 -15.89
CA LEU A 238 -3.14 0.26 -14.88
C LEU A 238 -1.80 -0.40 -14.53
N PHE A 239 -0.91 0.42 -13.97
CA PHE A 239 0.30 0.02 -13.22
C PHE A 239 1.34 -0.79 -13.98
N LYS A 240 1.47 -0.62 -15.28
CA LYS A 240 2.43 -1.36 -16.12
C LYS A 240 3.91 -1.14 -15.74
N LEU A 241 4.20 -0.05 -15.05
CA LEU A 241 5.56 0.34 -14.65
C LEU A 241 5.92 -0.12 -13.23
N MET A 242 5.00 -0.74 -12.49
CA MET A 242 5.20 -1.14 -11.10
C MET A 242 5.48 -2.63 -10.97
N PRO A 243 6.28 -3.06 -9.96
CA PRO A 243 6.57 -4.47 -9.67
C PRO A 243 5.39 -5.11 -8.92
N ILE A 244 4.31 -5.40 -9.64
CA ILE A 244 3.09 -5.96 -9.06
C ILE A 244 3.33 -7.42 -8.60
N PRO A 245 3.02 -7.78 -7.34
CA PRO A 245 3.20 -9.14 -6.85
C PRO A 245 2.30 -10.16 -7.56
N ASN A 246 2.77 -11.40 -7.63
CA ASN A 246 2.06 -12.49 -8.29
C ASN A 246 0.66 -12.74 -7.72
N SER A 247 0.43 -12.53 -6.41
CA SER A 247 -0.91 -12.67 -5.79
C SER A 247 -1.94 -11.73 -6.42
N PHE A 248 -1.57 -10.47 -6.63
CA PHE A 248 -2.42 -9.47 -7.28
C PHE A 248 -2.71 -9.85 -8.74
N MET A 249 -1.69 -10.27 -9.49
CA MET A 249 -1.83 -10.66 -10.90
C MET A 249 -2.68 -11.92 -11.06
N ALA A 250 -2.54 -12.90 -10.15
CA ALA A 250 -3.32 -14.11 -10.15
C ALA A 250 -4.81 -13.83 -9.89
N THR A 251 -5.11 -12.98 -8.89
CA THR A 251 -6.48 -12.57 -8.57
C THR A 251 -7.12 -11.80 -9.73
N GLN A 252 -6.37 -10.89 -10.37
CA GLN A 252 -6.83 -10.17 -11.56
C GLN A 252 -7.17 -11.12 -12.72
N LYS A 253 -6.31 -12.10 -12.96
CA LYS A 253 -6.55 -13.10 -14.02
C LYS A 253 -7.83 -13.89 -13.76
N LEU A 254 -8.05 -14.29 -12.51
CA LEU A 254 -9.28 -15.00 -12.12
C LEU A 254 -10.52 -14.13 -12.31
N LEU A 255 -10.49 -12.88 -11.84
CA LEU A 255 -11.60 -11.96 -12.04
C LEU A 255 -11.94 -11.79 -13.52
N LYS A 256 -10.93 -11.60 -14.37
CA LYS A 256 -11.14 -11.47 -15.81
C LYS A 256 -11.78 -12.71 -16.41
N GLN A 257 -11.31 -13.90 -16.03
CA GLN A 257 -11.89 -15.16 -16.49
C GLN A 257 -13.34 -15.37 -16.03
N ILE A 258 -13.69 -14.89 -14.82
CA ILE A 258 -15.07 -14.94 -14.31
C ILE A 258 -15.97 -13.97 -15.07
N LEU A 259 -15.50 -12.75 -15.35
CA LEU A 259 -16.25 -11.79 -16.18
C LEU A 259 -16.49 -12.36 -17.58
N ASP A 260 -15.44 -12.89 -18.22
CA ASP A 260 -15.56 -13.56 -19.52
C ASP A 260 -16.54 -14.77 -19.47
N LEU A 261 -16.59 -15.50 -18.34
CA LEU A 261 -17.49 -16.65 -18.15
C LEU A 261 -18.96 -16.22 -18.08
N VAL A 262 -19.27 -15.16 -17.35
CA VAL A 262 -20.66 -14.70 -17.18
C VAL A 262 -21.19 -13.97 -18.42
N GLU A 263 -20.30 -13.35 -19.21
CA GLU A 263 -20.66 -12.64 -20.45
C GLU A 263 -20.74 -13.58 -21.68
N SER A 264 -20.11 -14.76 -21.62
CA SER A 264 -20.06 -15.67 -22.77
C SER A 264 -21.39 -16.43 -22.98
N GLU A 265 -21.86 -16.50 -24.21
CA GLU A 265 -22.98 -17.36 -24.61
C GLU A 265 -22.51 -18.74 -25.16
N ASN A 266 -21.21 -18.88 -25.46
CA ASN A 266 -20.66 -20.08 -26.09
C ASN A 266 -20.30 -21.14 -25.04
N MET A 267 -21.04 -22.24 -25.01
CA MET A 267 -20.87 -23.37 -24.09
C MET A 267 -19.43 -23.91 -24.07
N LYS A 268 -18.84 -24.13 -25.23
CA LYS A 268 -17.46 -24.67 -25.34
C LYS A 268 -16.43 -23.70 -24.77
N HIS A 269 -16.68 -22.39 -24.91
CA HIS A 269 -15.84 -21.35 -24.32
C HIS A 269 -15.99 -21.30 -22.79
N LYS A 270 -17.23 -21.38 -22.28
CA LYS A 270 -17.50 -21.44 -20.83
C LYS A 270 -16.78 -22.63 -20.17
N LEU A 271 -16.86 -23.83 -20.74
CA LEU A 271 -16.18 -25.01 -20.22
C LEU A 271 -14.67 -24.84 -20.14
N ARG A 272 -14.05 -24.22 -21.17
CA ARG A 272 -12.62 -23.90 -21.17
C ARG A 272 -12.25 -22.86 -20.09
N LEU A 273 -13.10 -21.86 -19.87
CA LEU A 273 -12.88 -20.88 -18.82
C LEU A 273 -12.98 -21.50 -17.43
N ILE A 274 -13.98 -22.35 -17.18
CA ILE A 274 -14.13 -23.06 -15.90
C ILE A 274 -12.92 -23.95 -15.61
N GLU A 275 -12.41 -24.66 -16.61
CA GLU A 275 -11.18 -25.44 -16.47
C GLU A 275 -9.98 -24.55 -16.11
N LYS A 276 -9.81 -23.37 -16.76
CA LYS A 276 -8.73 -22.41 -16.49
C LYS A 276 -8.87 -21.76 -15.12
N ILE A 277 -10.09 -21.48 -14.68
CA ILE A 277 -10.38 -20.91 -13.35
C ILE A 277 -9.91 -21.88 -12.26
N ASN A 278 -10.00 -23.20 -12.51
CA ASN A 278 -9.56 -24.25 -11.59
C ASN A 278 -10.11 -24.04 -10.17
N VAL A 279 -11.42 -24.24 -10.03
CA VAL A 279 -12.19 -23.95 -8.80
C VAL A 279 -11.58 -24.63 -7.57
N HIS A 280 -11.15 -25.90 -7.68
CA HIS A 280 -10.55 -26.64 -6.56
C HIS A 280 -9.30 -25.93 -5.99
N ARG A 281 -8.44 -25.41 -6.87
CA ARG A 281 -7.20 -24.73 -6.46
C ARG A 281 -7.44 -23.33 -5.92
N ASN A 282 -8.41 -22.63 -6.49
CA ASN A 282 -8.61 -21.20 -6.27
C ASN A 282 -9.85 -20.89 -5.42
N HIS A 283 -10.41 -21.89 -4.74
CA HIS A 283 -11.69 -21.79 -4.04
C HIS A 283 -11.79 -20.59 -3.10
N GLU A 284 -10.80 -20.36 -2.25
CA GLU A 284 -10.81 -19.25 -1.30
C GLU A 284 -10.83 -17.88 -1.99
N ILE A 285 -10.02 -17.70 -3.05
CA ILE A 285 -10.00 -16.46 -3.83
C ILE A 285 -11.35 -16.24 -4.52
N LEU A 286 -11.95 -17.30 -5.05
CA LEU A 286 -13.25 -17.24 -5.70
C LEU A 286 -14.38 -16.86 -4.74
N LEU A 287 -14.31 -17.28 -3.47
CA LEU A 287 -15.24 -16.84 -2.42
C LEU A 287 -15.19 -15.33 -2.20
N GLY A 288 -14.01 -14.73 -2.31
CA GLY A 288 -13.84 -13.28 -2.24
C GLY A 288 -14.35 -12.54 -3.49
N ILE A 289 -13.97 -13.04 -4.68
CA ILE A 289 -14.33 -12.43 -5.97
C ILE A 289 -15.84 -12.39 -6.17
N LYS A 290 -16.57 -13.46 -5.85
CA LYS A 290 -18.04 -13.50 -6.01
C LYS A 290 -18.79 -12.49 -5.15
N LYS A 291 -18.15 -11.85 -4.16
CA LYS A 291 -18.74 -10.78 -3.34
C LYS A 291 -18.72 -9.42 -4.06
N TYR A 292 -18.02 -9.27 -5.17
CA TYR A 292 -17.96 -7.99 -5.88
C TYR A 292 -19.34 -7.53 -6.34
N LYS A 293 -19.58 -6.22 -6.22
CA LYS A 293 -20.85 -5.59 -6.65
C LYS A 293 -21.16 -5.89 -8.11
N CYS A 294 -20.15 -5.86 -8.98
CA CYS A 294 -20.30 -6.15 -10.41
C CYS A 294 -20.71 -7.61 -10.73
N LEU A 295 -20.61 -8.53 -9.77
CA LEU A 295 -20.96 -9.94 -9.93
C LEU A 295 -22.23 -10.34 -9.15
N GLN A 296 -22.89 -9.41 -8.47
CA GLN A 296 -24.05 -9.73 -7.62
C GLN A 296 -25.23 -10.33 -8.40
N GLU A 297 -25.47 -9.85 -9.62
CA GLU A 297 -26.51 -10.41 -10.49
C GLU A 297 -26.22 -11.85 -10.94
N HIS A 298 -24.93 -12.23 -10.98
CA HIS A 298 -24.45 -13.56 -11.37
C HIS A 298 -24.12 -14.46 -10.18
N LYS A 299 -24.36 -14.02 -8.95
CA LYS A 299 -23.92 -14.72 -7.74
C LYS A 299 -24.44 -16.14 -7.68
N ASN A 300 -25.75 -16.35 -7.83
CA ASN A 300 -26.36 -17.68 -7.77
C ASN A 300 -25.86 -18.58 -8.90
N TYR A 301 -25.70 -18.06 -10.10
CA TYR A 301 -25.16 -18.78 -11.24
C TYR A 301 -23.72 -19.25 -10.99
N LEU A 302 -22.86 -18.36 -10.48
CA LEU A 302 -21.47 -18.71 -10.13
C LEU A 302 -21.39 -19.72 -8.98
N GLU A 303 -22.28 -19.62 -7.98
CA GLU A 303 -22.37 -20.57 -6.88
C GLU A 303 -22.71 -21.98 -7.40
N GLN A 304 -23.75 -22.10 -8.23
CA GLN A 304 -24.12 -23.36 -8.83
C GLN A 304 -22.97 -24.00 -9.63
N ILE A 305 -22.27 -23.21 -10.46
CA ILE A 305 -21.10 -23.67 -11.21
C ILE A 305 -19.99 -24.18 -10.27
N PHE A 306 -19.63 -23.38 -9.26
CA PHE A 306 -18.52 -23.70 -8.37
C PHE A 306 -18.84 -24.93 -7.50
N GLU A 307 -20.05 -25.05 -6.99
CA GLU A 307 -20.51 -26.22 -6.25
C GLU A 307 -20.50 -27.45 -7.11
N ALA A 308 -21.07 -27.42 -8.32
CA ALA A 308 -21.07 -28.53 -9.24
C ALA A 308 -19.65 -29.01 -9.60
N VAL A 309 -18.72 -28.04 -9.85
CA VAL A 309 -17.32 -28.39 -10.13
C VAL A 309 -16.63 -29.02 -8.93
N MET A 310 -16.93 -28.58 -7.72
CA MET A 310 -16.35 -29.12 -6.48
C MET A 310 -16.76 -30.59 -6.24
N THR A 311 -17.88 -31.05 -6.79
CA THR A 311 -18.31 -32.48 -6.70
C THR A 311 -17.60 -33.39 -7.68
N ILE A 312 -16.88 -32.87 -8.69
CA ILE A 312 -16.23 -33.67 -9.71
C ILE A 312 -15.10 -34.52 -9.11
N ASN A 313 -15.20 -35.83 -9.27
CA ASN A 313 -14.13 -36.74 -8.93
C ASN A 313 -13.17 -36.94 -10.10
N PHE A 314 -11.95 -36.35 -9.98
CA PHE A 314 -10.90 -36.49 -10.99
C PHE A 314 -10.02 -37.75 -10.83
N SER A 315 -10.25 -38.61 -9.84
CA SER A 315 -9.44 -39.82 -9.63
C SER A 315 -9.41 -40.75 -10.85
N PRO A 316 -10.50 -40.93 -11.64
CA PRO A 316 -10.45 -41.75 -12.84
C PRO A 316 -9.47 -41.28 -13.91
N LEU A 317 -9.11 -39.97 -13.92
CA LEU A 317 -8.19 -39.41 -14.92
C LEU A 317 -6.76 -39.96 -14.78
N LYS A 318 -6.37 -40.52 -13.62
CA LYS A 318 -5.04 -41.10 -13.41
C LYS A 318 -4.72 -42.27 -14.35
N LYS A 319 -5.75 -42.85 -15.00
CA LYS A 319 -5.61 -43.96 -15.93
C LYS A 319 -5.33 -43.55 -17.38
N PHE A 320 -5.43 -42.25 -17.69
CA PHE A 320 -5.28 -41.70 -19.03
C PHE A 320 -3.97 -40.93 -19.16
N HIS A 321 -3.47 -40.74 -20.38
CA HIS A 321 -2.25 -40.05 -20.69
C HIS A 321 -2.41 -39.09 -21.88
N GLY A 322 -1.58 -38.03 -21.92
CA GLY A 322 -1.56 -37.09 -23.04
C GLY A 322 -2.88 -36.35 -23.27
N SER A 323 -3.33 -36.30 -24.54
CA SER A 323 -4.55 -35.58 -24.93
C SER A 323 -5.85 -36.20 -24.36
N GLU A 324 -5.85 -37.54 -24.13
CA GLU A 324 -7.02 -38.23 -23.56
C GLU A 324 -7.42 -37.69 -22.19
N VAL A 325 -6.46 -37.24 -21.37
CA VAL A 325 -6.74 -36.64 -20.07
C VAL A 325 -7.57 -35.36 -20.24
N SER A 326 -7.22 -34.54 -21.24
CA SER A 326 -7.94 -33.28 -21.51
C SER A 326 -9.38 -33.55 -21.97
N ASP A 327 -9.55 -34.50 -22.88
CA ASP A 327 -10.87 -34.83 -23.43
C ASP A 327 -11.79 -35.43 -22.34
N LYS A 328 -11.27 -36.37 -21.53
CA LYS A 328 -12.01 -36.93 -20.41
C LYS A 328 -12.33 -35.90 -19.32
N LYS A 329 -11.42 -34.97 -19.05
CA LYS A 329 -11.65 -33.91 -18.12
C LYS A 329 -12.76 -32.96 -18.59
N GLN A 330 -12.78 -32.59 -19.86
CA GLN A 330 -13.87 -31.78 -20.44
C GLN A 330 -15.22 -32.50 -20.38
N LEU A 331 -15.24 -33.81 -20.58
CA LEU A 331 -16.47 -34.62 -20.44
C LEU A 331 -17.01 -34.53 -19.00
N LEU A 332 -16.15 -34.70 -17.99
CA LEU A 332 -16.55 -34.60 -16.59
C LEU A 332 -17.12 -33.20 -16.25
N TYR A 333 -16.50 -32.14 -16.76
CA TYR A 333 -17.06 -30.80 -16.61
C TYR A 333 -18.42 -30.66 -17.29
N HIS A 334 -18.55 -31.18 -18.51
CA HIS A 334 -19.81 -31.13 -19.25
C HIS A 334 -20.94 -31.86 -18.53
N GLU A 335 -20.66 -33.06 -18.00
CA GLU A 335 -21.63 -33.86 -17.23
C GLU A 335 -22.06 -33.17 -15.95
N ALA A 336 -21.10 -32.62 -15.18
CA ALA A 336 -21.37 -31.94 -13.91
C ALA A 336 -22.14 -30.62 -14.07
N LEU A 337 -21.96 -29.92 -15.19
CA LEU A 337 -22.54 -28.61 -15.46
C LEU A 337 -23.74 -28.65 -16.40
N ASN A 338 -24.18 -29.86 -16.77
CA ASN A 338 -25.36 -30.02 -17.61
C ASN A 338 -26.62 -29.49 -16.92
N GLY A 339 -27.30 -28.55 -17.57
CA GLY A 339 -28.48 -27.88 -17.03
C GLY A 339 -28.16 -26.62 -16.14
N ILE A 340 -26.88 -26.28 -15.93
CA ILE A 340 -26.44 -25.05 -15.27
C ILE A 340 -25.94 -24.02 -16.29
N LEU A 341 -25.15 -24.46 -17.28
CA LEU A 341 -24.63 -23.64 -18.36
C LEU A 341 -25.66 -23.49 -19.46
#